data_f5cd97155933cf63bfa9946062b41480
#
_entry.id   f5cd97155933cf63bfa9946062b41480
#
_cell.length_a   1.000
_cell.length_b   1.000
_cell.length_c   1.000
_cell.angle_alpha   90.00
_cell.angle_beta   90.00
_cell.angle_gamma   90.00
#
_symmetry.space_group_name_H-M   'P 1'
#
loop_
_entity.id
_entity.type
_entity.pdbx_description
1 polymer ?
#
loop_
_entity_poly.entity_id
_entity_poly.type
_entity_poly.pdbx_seq_one_letter_code
_entity_poly.pdbx_strand_id
1 'polypeptide(L)'
;MKRVLSILLAVLLIAAILPTAAFADGPVIVLSTQKLRVNGVTVDCERYNIDGSNYFKLRDLAYALNGTGSQFSVSWDGANKCVSLVSGEAYTPIGGELDPATSDKSAVGAPSGDKLIINGEDYSSLSAFKFEGANFYKLKELGDALGFDVAYDNASRTMIVVTKAISWPTQWLTVETVYNEDGAATGHSKSIYDEEGRTLSYLWEDEYGTESYAYTYDELGRTASYTYDYVGTYGEEPWEEHSTTTYTYDMWGQLATVAYQSVGDVVSETNYTYDDDGRTLVEETLGNQGRTTYYSTYDEAGNLIRYACAYDDEVAFVNEYEYDAQGREIRSRYLSADGEVISTSETTYVSDLERVGVYTSETYSSTSHVFYDEKGNLIRNEWTDGTTTSVATTIYDENNNILQDEYTSEDFSRVTVYTYNEAGLLVKEESSTSDNDYIVEEYTYDEAGNVLTDVYRNSGYTRTISYTYDPATRTKNILVLDTYEGVG
;
A
#
# COMPACT_ATOMS: atom_id res chain seq x y z
N MET A 1 -12.45 -78.86 -24.26
CA MET A 1 -12.56 -78.52 -22.85
C MET A 1 -11.22 -78.37 -22.09
N LYS A 2 -10.27 -79.32 -22.22
CA LYS A 2 -8.95 -79.27 -21.54
C LYS A 2 -8.06 -78.03 -21.89
N ARG A 3 -8.11 -77.55 -23.13
CA ARG A 3 -7.30 -76.34 -23.54
C ARG A 3 -7.91 -75.04 -23.14
N VAL A 4 -9.21 -74.92 -22.96
CA VAL A 4 -9.89 -73.72 -22.49
C VAL A 4 -9.70 -73.58 -20.98
N LEU A 5 -9.68 -74.66 -20.22
CA LEU A 5 -9.43 -74.62 -18.78
C LEU A 5 -7.98 -74.22 -18.43
N SER A 6 -6.98 -74.60 -19.28
CA SER A 6 -5.59 -74.21 -19.09
C SER A 6 -5.34 -72.69 -19.35
N ILE A 7 -6.07 -72.11 -20.31
CA ILE A 7 -6.01 -70.67 -20.61
C ILE A 7 -6.70 -69.86 -19.51
N LEU A 8 -7.83 -70.33 -18.96
CA LEU A 8 -8.49 -69.67 -17.84
C LEU A 8 -7.66 -69.73 -16.55
N LEU A 9 -6.94 -70.83 -16.29
CA LEU A 9 -6.06 -70.94 -15.15
C LEU A 9 -4.79 -70.09 -15.28
N ALA A 10 -4.27 -69.94 -16.52
CA ALA A 10 -3.12 -69.05 -16.79
C ALA A 10 -3.51 -67.57 -16.69
N VAL A 11 -4.70 -67.15 -17.08
CA VAL A 11 -5.21 -65.78 -16.92
C VAL A 11 -5.49 -65.48 -15.45
N LEU A 12 -6.01 -66.40 -14.65
CA LEU A 12 -6.18 -66.26 -13.21
C LEU A 12 -4.86 -66.19 -12.45
N LEU A 13 -3.81 -66.89 -12.88
CA LEU A 13 -2.46 -66.83 -12.30
C LEU A 13 -1.70 -65.56 -12.66
N ILE A 14 -1.96 -64.95 -13.84
CA ILE A 14 -1.36 -63.67 -14.23
C ILE A 14 -2.06 -62.52 -13.50
N ALA A 15 -3.35 -62.62 -13.22
CA ALA A 15 -4.07 -61.62 -12.40
C ALA A 15 -3.62 -61.62 -10.93
N ALA A 16 -3.02 -62.73 -10.45
CA ALA A 16 -2.51 -62.85 -9.08
C ALA A 16 -1.05 -62.35 -8.88
N ILE A 17 -0.37 -61.93 -10.00
CA ILE A 17 1.02 -61.42 -9.99
C ILE A 17 1.10 -59.96 -10.45
N LEU A 18 -0.03 -59.27 -10.63
CA LEU A 18 0.01 -57.83 -10.67
C LEU A 18 0.42 -57.37 -9.28
N PRO A 19 1.53 -56.61 -9.12
CA PRO A 19 1.80 -55.97 -7.85
C PRO A 19 0.55 -55.15 -7.59
N THR A 20 -0.15 -55.43 -6.49
CA THR A 20 -1.01 -54.42 -5.87
C THR A 20 -0.10 -53.23 -5.66
N ALA A 21 -0.19 -52.25 -6.55
CA ALA A 21 0.33 -50.96 -6.22
C ALA A 21 -0.30 -50.67 -4.85
N ALA A 22 0.50 -50.72 -3.80
CA ALA A 22 0.09 -50.23 -2.52
C ALA A 22 -0.22 -48.75 -2.83
N PHE A 23 -1.50 -48.43 -2.94
CA PHE A 23 -1.94 -47.07 -2.88
C PHE A 23 -1.39 -46.61 -1.54
N ALA A 24 -0.47 -45.65 -1.57
CA ALA A 24 0.01 -45.03 -0.37
C ALA A 24 -1.24 -44.55 0.39
N ASP A 25 -1.46 -45.12 1.58
CA ASP A 25 -2.60 -44.79 2.48
C ASP A 25 -2.48 -43.38 3.03
N GLY A 26 -2.09 -42.42 2.20
CA GLY A 26 -1.89 -41.00 2.55
C GLY A 26 -2.80 -40.07 1.74
N PRO A 27 -3.05 -38.89 2.23
CA PRO A 27 -3.86 -37.89 1.54
C PRO A 27 -3.21 -37.50 0.19
N VAL A 28 -4.05 -37.21 -0.80
CA VAL A 28 -3.59 -36.66 -2.09
C VAL A 28 -3.34 -35.18 -1.91
N ILE A 29 -2.08 -34.76 -1.94
CA ILE A 29 -1.64 -33.37 -1.75
C ILE A 29 -1.08 -32.86 -3.08
N VAL A 30 -1.86 -32.03 -3.79
CA VAL A 30 -1.48 -31.47 -5.08
C VAL A 30 -1.43 -29.95 -5.02
N LEU A 31 -0.68 -29.33 -5.92
CA LEU A 31 -0.67 -27.89 -6.07
C LEU A 31 -2.08 -27.34 -6.23
N SER A 32 -2.43 -26.32 -5.48
CA SER A 32 -3.70 -25.63 -5.68
C SER A 32 -3.59 -24.68 -6.88
N THR A 33 -4.55 -24.78 -7.79
CA THR A 33 -4.70 -23.86 -8.93
C THR A 33 -5.60 -22.67 -8.61
N GLN A 34 -6.08 -22.57 -7.36
CA GLN A 34 -6.95 -21.48 -6.94
C GLN A 34 -6.12 -20.26 -6.56
N LYS A 35 -6.60 -19.08 -6.94
CA LYS A 35 -6.00 -17.80 -6.54
C LYS A 35 -6.38 -17.46 -5.11
N LEU A 36 -5.56 -16.62 -4.44
CA LEU A 36 -5.88 -16.00 -3.17
C LEU A 36 -5.88 -14.49 -3.34
N ARG A 37 -6.91 -13.82 -2.84
CA ARG A 37 -6.94 -12.36 -2.67
C ARG A 37 -7.17 -11.99 -1.22
N VAL A 38 -6.43 -11.00 -0.76
CA VAL A 38 -6.60 -10.38 0.56
C VAL A 38 -6.96 -8.91 0.36
N ASN A 39 -8.16 -8.51 0.81
CA ASN A 39 -8.68 -7.15 0.61
C ASN A 39 -8.58 -6.66 -0.85
N GLY A 40 -8.91 -7.54 -1.80
CA GLY A 40 -8.86 -7.23 -3.22
C GLY A 40 -7.49 -7.41 -3.90
N VAL A 41 -6.41 -7.56 -3.15
CA VAL A 41 -5.04 -7.72 -3.69
C VAL A 41 -4.71 -9.19 -3.87
N THR A 42 -4.23 -9.58 -5.04
CA THR A 42 -3.76 -10.96 -5.31
C THR A 42 -2.50 -11.25 -4.49
N VAL A 43 -2.50 -12.38 -3.78
CA VAL A 43 -1.39 -12.85 -2.97
C VAL A 43 -0.89 -14.18 -3.54
N ASP A 44 0.36 -14.20 -3.97
CA ASP A 44 1.02 -15.46 -4.31
C ASP A 44 1.64 -16.06 -3.04
N CYS A 45 1.31 -17.32 -2.75
CA CYS A 45 1.71 -17.99 -1.52
C CYS A 45 1.72 -19.50 -1.71
N GLU A 46 2.39 -20.19 -0.81
CA GLU A 46 2.43 -21.66 -0.86
C GLU A 46 1.10 -22.27 -0.42
N ARG A 47 0.40 -22.96 -1.35
CA ARG A 47 -0.93 -23.51 -1.14
C ARG A 47 -1.14 -24.84 -1.84
N TYR A 48 -1.90 -25.73 -1.22
CA TYR A 48 -2.17 -27.07 -1.72
C TYR A 48 -3.64 -27.43 -1.60
N ASN A 49 -4.13 -28.23 -2.55
CA ASN A 49 -5.40 -28.93 -2.41
C ASN A 49 -5.13 -30.31 -1.79
N ILE A 50 -5.77 -30.60 -0.65
CA ILE A 50 -5.65 -31.85 0.09
C ILE A 50 -7.05 -32.41 0.26
N ASP A 51 -7.32 -33.54 -0.38
CA ASP A 51 -8.63 -34.23 -0.36
C ASP A 51 -9.81 -33.26 -0.66
N GLY A 52 -9.63 -32.39 -1.65
CA GLY A 52 -10.64 -31.42 -2.12
C GLY A 52 -10.73 -30.12 -1.31
N SER A 53 -9.90 -29.90 -0.29
CA SER A 53 -9.84 -28.67 0.49
C SER A 53 -8.54 -27.93 0.29
N ASN A 54 -8.56 -26.58 0.33
CA ASN A 54 -7.36 -25.77 0.19
C ASN A 54 -6.71 -25.47 1.53
N TYR A 55 -5.42 -25.72 1.60
CA TYR A 55 -4.55 -25.50 2.74
C TYR A 55 -3.47 -24.50 2.36
N PHE A 56 -3.18 -23.59 3.28
CA PHE A 56 -2.24 -22.49 3.10
C PHE A 56 -1.16 -22.56 4.16
N LYS A 57 0.06 -22.22 3.77
CA LYS A 57 1.18 -22.09 4.70
C LYS A 57 0.89 -21.00 5.72
N LEU A 58 0.96 -21.36 7.00
CA LEU A 58 0.55 -20.46 8.09
C LEU A 58 1.31 -19.13 8.09
N ARG A 59 2.62 -19.17 7.83
CA ARG A 59 3.45 -17.96 7.83
C ARG A 59 3.21 -17.06 6.64
N ASP A 60 2.83 -17.62 5.50
CA ASP A 60 2.44 -16.85 4.33
C ASP A 60 1.15 -16.06 4.59
N LEU A 61 0.17 -16.69 5.28
CA LEU A 61 -1.05 -16.00 5.70
C LEU A 61 -0.74 -14.92 6.76
N ALA A 62 0.13 -15.19 7.73
CA ALA A 62 0.52 -14.21 8.73
C ALA A 62 1.21 -12.99 8.08
N TYR A 63 2.05 -13.23 7.08
CA TYR A 63 2.69 -12.17 6.30
C TYR A 63 1.66 -11.36 5.48
N ALA A 64 0.78 -12.05 4.76
CA ALA A 64 -0.22 -11.42 3.90
C ALA A 64 -1.27 -10.60 4.69
N LEU A 65 -1.53 -10.97 5.94
CA LEU A 65 -2.47 -10.28 6.83
C LEU A 65 -1.78 -9.22 7.73
N ASN A 66 -0.46 -9.10 7.65
CA ASN A 66 0.29 -8.13 8.46
C ASN A 66 -0.11 -6.69 8.12
N GLY A 67 -0.25 -5.84 9.13
CA GLY A 67 -0.72 -4.47 8.95
C GLY A 67 -2.24 -4.34 8.74
N THR A 68 -3.02 -5.42 8.91
CA THR A 68 -4.50 -5.39 8.86
C THR A 68 -5.08 -5.62 10.26
N GLY A 69 -6.36 -5.36 10.46
CA GLY A 69 -7.07 -5.69 11.72
C GLY A 69 -7.19 -7.19 12.02
N SER A 70 -6.81 -8.03 11.07
CA SER A 70 -6.75 -9.50 11.24
C SER A 70 -5.32 -10.03 11.30
N GLN A 71 -4.32 -9.15 11.50
CA GLN A 71 -2.93 -9.57 11.70
C GLN A 71 -2.77 -10.48 12.92
N PHE A 72 -1.78 -11.35 12.87
CA PHE A 72 -1.44 -12.21 14.00
C PHE A 72 0.05 -12.58 13.98
N SER A 73 0.64 -12.69 15.16
CA SER A 73 2.01 -13.22 15.31
C SER A 73 2.02 -14.73 15.26
N VAL A 74 3.18 -15.31 14.87
CA VAL A 74 3.41 -16.77 14.85
C VAL A 74 4.69 -17.08 15.56
N SER A 75 4.62 -17.89 16.62
CA SER A 75 5.75 -18.41 17.35
C SER A 75 5.74 -19.94 17.44
N TRP A 76 6.91 -20.54 17.70
CA TRP A 76 7.06 -21.98 17.86
C TRP A 76 7.69 -22.32 19.21
N ASP A 77 6.99 -23.12 20.00
CA ASP A 77 7.53 -23.74 21.21
C ASP A 77 7.94 -25.20 20.94
N GLY A 78 9.24 -25.40 20.73
CA GLY A 78 9.80 -26.70 20.41
C GLY A 78 9.73 -27.72 21.58
N ALA A 79 9.65 -27.25 22.81
CA ALA A 79 9.56 -28.14 24.01
C ALA A 79 8.15 -28.76 24.10
N ASN A 80 7.10 -27.99 23.81
CA ASN A 80 5.70 -28.41 23.87
C ASN A 80 5.13 -28.84 22.50
N LYS A 81 5.93 -28.73 21.40
CA LYS A 81 5.50 -28.93 20.01
C LYS A 81 4.22 -28.13 19.71
N CYS A 82 4.28 -26.85 20.02
CA CYS A 82 3.15 -25.95 19.97
C CYS A 82 3.44 -24.77 19.00
N VAL A 83 2.52 -24.53 18.09
CA VAL A 83 2.42 -23.29 17.33
C VAL A 83 1.53 -22.34 18.13
N SER A 84 2.01 -21.16 18.46
CA SER A 84 1.24 -20.13 19.17
C SER A 84 1.01 -18.93 18.28
N LEU A 85 -0.24 -18.49 18.19
CA LEU A 85 -0.70 -17.31 17.47
C LEU A 85 -1.25 -16.29 18.47
N VAL A 86 -0.94 -15.02 18.26
CA VAL A 86 -1.53 -13.92 19.02
C VAL A 86 -2.20 -12.96 18.03
N SER A 87 -3.53 -12.87 18.11
CA SER A 87 -4.31 -11.97 17.26
C SER A 87 -4.01 -10.50 17.61
N GLY A 88 -3.94 -9.64 16.58
CA GLY A 88 -3.63 -8.23 16.74
C GLY A 88 -2.14 -7.90 16.82
N GLU A 89 -1.26 -8.88 17.09
CA GLU A 89 0.18 -8.69 17.07
C GLU A 89 0.74 -8.80 15.64
N ALA A 90 1.65 -7.88 15.28
CA ALA A 90 2.31 -7.92 13.99
C ALA A 90 3.19 -9.18 13.81
N TYR A 91 3.13 -9.78 12.64
CA TYR A 91 4.01 -10.89 12.28
C TYR A 91 5.42 -10.37 11.98
N THR A 92 6.44 -11.00 12.52
CA THR A 92 7.83 -10.72 12.19
C THR A 92 8.30 -11.70 11.10
N PRO A 93 8.60 -11.23 9.88
CA PRO A 93 9.07 -12.07 8.79
C PRO A 93 10.39 -12.78 9.14
N ILE A 94 10.51 -14.03 8.70
CA ILE A 94 11.74 -14.83 8.90
C ILE A 94 12.42 -15.20 7.58
N GLY A 95 11.82 -14.83 6.45
CA GLY A 95 12.26 -15.15 5.08
C GLY A 95 11.60 -16.41 4.51
N GLY A 96 11.36 -16.42 3.20
CA GLY A 96 10.68 -17.50 2.49
C GLY A 96 9.15 -17.49 2.63
N GLU A 97 8.57 -16.37 3.10
CA GLU A 97 7.14 -16.11 3.01
C GLU A 97 6.78 -15.73 1.57
N LEU A 98 5.57 -16.10 1.18
CA LEU A 98 5.00 -15.89 -0.15
C LEU A 98 5.77 -16.56 -1.31
N ASP A 99 6.69 -17.47 -1.03
CA ASP A 99 7.31 -18.28 -2.06
C ASP A 99 6.25 -19.22 -2.66
N PRO A 100 6.06 -19.25 -3.99
CA PRO A 100 5.02 -20.08 -4.61
C PRO A 100 5.35 -21.57 -4.48
N ALA A 101 4.29 -22.38 -4.37
CA ALA A 101 4.42 -23.83 -4.38
C ALA A 101 4.95 -24.33 -5.73
N THR A 102 5.96 -25.21 -5.72
CA THR A 102 6.66 -25.65 -6.92
C THR A 102 6.39 -27.13 -7.31
N SER A 103 5.83 -27.94 -6.41
CA SER A 103 5.60 -29.37 -6.65
C SER A 103 4.54 -29.95 -5.72
N ASP A 104 3.91 -31.03 -6.13
CA ASP A 104 3.00 -31.82 -5.29
C ASP A 104 3.72 -32.42 -4.08
N LYS A 105 3.02 -32.56 -2.95
CA LYS A 105 3.56 -33.02 -1.66
C LYS A 105 2.96 -34.35 -1.17
N SER A 106 2.17 -35.05 -2.00
CA SER A 106 1.49 -36.31 -1.62
C SER A 106 2.41 -37.39 -1.07
N ALA A 107 3.69 -37.40 -1.47
CA ALA A 107 4.66 -38.39 -0.99
C ALA A 107 5.26 -38.06 0.39
N VAL A 108 5.14 -36.81 0.88
CA VAL A 108 5.85 -36.33 2.06
C VAL A 108 4.93 -35.67 3.10
N GLY A 109 3.70 -35.32 2.72
CA GLY A 109 2.74 -34.65 3.61
C GLY A 109 2.05 -35.63 4.56
N ALA A 110 1.85 -35.20 5.80
CA ALA A 110 1.10 -35.94 6.80
C ALA A 110 0.24 -34.97 7.65
N PRO A 111 -0.87 -35.46 8.26
CA PRO A 111 -1.58 -34.67 9.24
C PRO A 111 -0.63 -34.12 10.30
N SER A 112 -0.77 -32.84 10.67
CA SER A 112 0.10 -32.23 11.67
C SER A 112 -0.19 -32.78 13.06
N GLY A 113 0.86 -33.15 13.76
CA GLY A 113 0.77 -33.52 15.19
C GLY A 113 1.13 -32.37 16.14
N ASP A 114 1.36 -31.17 15.60
CA ASP A 114 1.72 -30.00 16.38
C ASP A 114 0.43 -29.41 17.02
N LYS A 115 0.54 -28.96 18.27
CA LYS A 115 -0.56 -28.22 18.89
C LYS A 115 -0.68 -26.83 18.28
N LEU A 116 -1.89 -26.32 18.17
CA LEU A 116 -2.19 -24.95 17.81
C LEU A 116 -2.84 -24.23 18.99
N ILE A 117 -2.22 -23.17 19.45
CA ILE A 117 -2.74 -22.29 20.49
C ILE A 117 -3.00 -20.91 19.87
N ILE A 118 -4.20 -20.38 20.04
CA ILE A 118 -4.57 -19.04 19.61
C ILE A 118 -5.00 -18.24 20.83
N ASN A 119 -4.33 -17.13 21.13
CA ASN A 119 -4.59 -16.29 22.30
C ASN A 119 -4.62 -17.08 23.64
N GLY A 120 -3.83 -18.15 23.74
CA GLY A 120 -3.76 -19.01 24.91
C GLY A 120 -4.78 -20.16 24.96
N GLU A 121 -5.70 -20.26 24.02
CA GLU A 121 -6.69 -21.32 23.90
C GLU A 121 -6.27 -22.41 22.90
N ASP A 122 -6.68 -23.67 23.14
CA ASP A 122 -6.29 -24.83 22.32
C ASP A 122 -7.22 -24.99 21.10
N TYR A 123 -6.66 -24.80 19.92
CA TYR A 123 -7.28 -24.98 18.60
C TYR A 123 -6.70 -26.17 17.81
N SER A 124 -6.09 -27.12 18.50
CA SER A 124 -5.42 -28.29 17.86
C SER A 124 -6.40 -29.22 17.10
N SER A 125 -7.70 -28.97 17.21
CA SER A 125 -8.73 -29.68 16.41
C SER A 125 -8.86 -29.16 14.98
N LEU A 126 -8.27 -27.98 14.63
CA LEU A 126 -8.29 -27.48 13.28
C LEU A 126 -7.51 -28.39 12.33
N SER A 127 -8.04 -28.57 11.11
CA SER A 127 -7.42 -29.40 10.10
C SER A 127 -6.06 -28.82 9.68
N ALA A 128 -4.99 -29.56 9.92
CA ALA A 128 -3.64 -29.15 9.59
C ALA A 128 -2.82 -30.29 8.96
N PHE A 129 -1.95 -29.93 8.05
CA PHE A 129 -0.92 -30.80 7.48
C PHE A 129 0.47 -30.22 7.71
N LYS A 130 1.47 -31.11 7.82
CA LYS A 130 2.86 -30.72 7.96
C LYS A 130 3.73 -31.38 6.90
N PHE A 131 4.50 -30.56 6.20
CA PHE A 131 5.54 -31.02 5.26
C PHE A 131 6.63 -29.95 5.14
N GLU A 132 7.84 -30.42 4.89
CA GLU A 132 9.05 -29.56 4.80
C GLU A 132 9.24 -28.61 5.99
N GLY A 133 8.75 -29.04 7.18
CA GLY A 133 8.88 -28.26 8.43
C GLY A 133 7.83 -27.16 8.62
N ALA A 134 6.95 -26.92 7.63
CA ALA A 134 5.88 -25.94 7.71
C ALA A 134 4.51 -26.57 8.01
N ASN A 135 3.67 -25.85 8.73
CA ASN A 135 2.28 -26.21 8.98
C ASN A 135 1.36 -25.46 8.01
N PHE A 136 0.43 -26.21 7.42
CA PHE A 136 -0.58 -25.75 6.49
C PHE A 136 -1.96 -25.96 7.09
N TYR A 137 -2.79 -24.93 7.07
CA TYR A 137 -4.13 -24.93 7.67
C TYR A 137 -5.19 -24.64 6.60
N LYS A 138 -6.37 -25.18 6.82
CA LYS A 138 -7.55 -24.80 6.05
C LYS A 138 -7.88 -23.34 6.27
N LEU A 139 -7.92 -22.57 5.18
CA LEU A 139 -8.10 -21.10 5.25
C LEU A 139 -9.40 -20.72 5.99
N LYS A 140 -10.51 -21.39 5.66
CA LYS A 140 -11.81 -21.08 6.30
C LYS A 140 -11.82 -21.37 7.80
N GLU A 141 -11.27 -22.52 8.24
CA GLU A 141 -11.22 -22.88 9.66
C GLU A 141 -10.32 -21.91 10.44
N LEU A 142 -9.21 -21.50 9.83
CA LEU A 142 -8.30 -20.52 10.44
C LEU A 142 -8.94 -19.13 10.49
N GLY A 143 -9.68 -18.73 9.44
CA GLY A 143 -10.42 -17.48 9.41
C GLY A 143 -11.47 -17.39 10.50
N ASP A 144 -12.25 -18.47 10.70
CA ASP A 144 -13.25 -18.55 11.77
C ASP A 144 -12.59 -18.43 13.17
N ALA A 145 -11.38 -18.99 13.34
CA ALA A 145 -10.66 -18.94 14.62
C ALA A 145 -9.99 -17.59 14.89
N LEU A 146 -9.48 -16.90 13.86
CA LEU A 146 -8.78 -15.62 13.97
C LEU A 146 -9.69 -14.42 13.68
N GLY A 147 -10.90 -14.67 13.15
CA GLY A 147 -11.93 -13.67 12.95
C GLY A 147 -11.76 -12.85 11.67
N PHE A 148 -11.31 -13.45 10.57
CA PHE A 148 -11.40 -12.87 9.23
C PHE A 148 -12.36 -13.67 8.35
N ASP A 149 -13.01 -12.99 7.41
CA ASP A 149 -13.96 -13.63 6.52
C ASP A 149 -13.27 -14.30 5.33
N VAL A 150 -13.80 -15.48 4.94
CA VAL A 150 -13.31 -16.22 3.77
C VAL A 150 -14.49 -16.57 2.88
N ALA A 151 -14.48 -16.06 1.67
CA ALA A 151 -15.40 -16.37 0.59
C ALA A 151 -14.70 -17.12 -0.53
N TYR A 152 -15.49 -17.69 -1.47
CA TYR A 152 -14.96 -18.36 -2.65
C TYR A 152 -15.78 -17.97 -3.88
N ASP A 153 -15.12 -17.44 -4.91
CA ASP A 153 -15.73 -17.25 -6.21
C ASP A 153 -15.44 -18.44 -7.12
N ASN A 154 -16.53 -19.09 -7.53
CA ASN A 154 -16.47 -20.26 -8.40
C ASN A 154 -16.08 -19.89 -9.84
N ALA A 155 -16.41 -18.70 -10.32
CA ALA A 155 -16.18 -18.29 -11.70
C ALA A 155 -14.69 -18.07 -11.98
N SER A 156 -14.00 -17.32 -11.11
CA SER A 156 -12.56 -17.05 -11.21
C SER A 156 -11.69 -18.04 -10.45
N ARG A 157 -12.31 -18.99 -9.70
CA ARG A 157 -11.64 -19.98 -8.85
C ARG A 157 -10.74 -19.32 -7.79
N THR A 158 -11.22 -18.23 -7.17
CA THR A 158 -10.46 -17.42 -6.22
C THR A 158 -11.00 -17.54 -4.80
N MET A 159 -10.08 -17.74 -3.85
CA MET A 159 -10.34 -17.59 -2.42
C MET A 159 -10.20 -16.11 -2.08
N ILE A 160 -11.19 -15.57 -1.37
CA ILE A 160 -11.23 -14.16 -0.97
C ILE A 160 -11.12 -14.09 0.55
N VAL A 161 -10.15 -13.35 1.03
CA VAL A 161 -10.01 -12.99 2.46
C VAL A 161 -10.33 -11.52 2.62
N VAL A 162 -11.30 -11.23 3.49
CA VAL A 162 -11.63 -9.86 3.91
C VAL A 162 -11.28 -9.74 5.39
N THR A 163 -10.38 -8.81 5.69
CA THR A 163 -9.86 -8.62 7.05
C THR A 163 -10.72 -7.62 7.80
N LYS A 164 -10.71 -7.70 9.14
CA LYS A 164 -11.28 -6.65 9.99
C LYS A 164 -10.45 -5.39 9.89
N ALA A 165 -11.07 -4.26 10.21
CA ALA A 165 -10.33 -3.03 10.49
C ALA A 165 -9.42 -3.19 11.72
N ILE A 166 -8.32 -2.43 11.78
CA ILE A 166 -7.45 -2.42 12.97
C ILE A 166 -8.25 -1.87 14.14
N SER A 167 -8.39 -2.64 15.24
CA SER A 167 -9.05 -2.15 16.45
C SER A 167 -8.04 -1.42 17.36
N TRP A 168 -8.40 -0.22 17.79
CA TRP A 168 -7.67 0.58 18.76
C TRP A 168 -8.39 0.57 20.10
N PRO A 169 -7.69 0.59 21.26
CA PRO A 169 -8.31 0.29 22.54
C PRO A 169 -9.27 1.35 23.09
N THR A 170 -9.47 2.52 22.45
CA THR A 170 -10.39 3.56 22.94
C THR A 170 -10.79 4.57 21.88
N GLN A 171 -12.04 4.99 21.87
CA GLN A 171 -12.53 6.19 21.19
C GLN A 171 -11.81 7.42 21.76
N TRP A 172 -11.29 8.31 20.92
CA TRP A 172 -10.52 9.46 21.37
C TRP A 172 -10.88 10.73 20.62
N LEU A 173 -10.68 11.84 21.33
CA LEU A 173 -10.88 13.19 20.87
C LEU A 173 -9.51 13.89 20.89
N THR A 174 -9.08 14.47 19.78
CA THR A 174 -7.95 15.41 19.78
C THR A 174 -8.48 16.82 19.56
N VAL A 175 -7.94 17.76 20.31
CA VAL A 175 -8.20 19.21 20.13
C VAL A 175 -6.87 19.90 19.94
N GLU A 176 -6.81 20.74 18.93
CA GLU A 176 -5.65 21.55 18.62
C GLU A 176 -6.07 23.01 18.57
N THR A 177 -5.35 23.90 19.26
CA THR A 177 -5.63 25.33 19.29
C THR A 177 -4.40 26.08 18.86
N VAL A 178 -4.56 26.97 17.90
CA VAL A 178 -3.51 27.87 17.38
C VAL A 178 -3.68 29.25 18.02
N TYR A 179 -2.60 29.81 18.53
CA TYR A 179 -2.56 31.14 19.16
C TYR A 179 -1.62 32.04 18.38
N ASN A 180 -1.93 33.33 18.32
CA ASN A 180 -1.01 34.38 17.85
C ASN A 180 -0.05 34.85 18.96
N GLU A 181 0.85 35.78 18.59
CA GLU A 181 1.85 36.37 19.52
C GLU A 181 1.25 37.10 20.74
N ASP A 182 0.02 37.60 20.63
CA ASP A 182 -0.71 38.25 21.73
C ASP A 182 -1.38 37.19 22.66
N GLY A 183 -1.28 35.92 22.35
CA GLY A 183 -1.90 34.83 23.08
C GLY A 183 -3.41 34.68 22.83
N ALA A 184 -3.94 35.29 21.76
CA ALA A 184 -5.31 35.12 21.33
C ALA A 184 -5.41 33.88 20.43
N ALA A 185 -6.43 33.04 20.65
CA ALA A 185 -6.70 31.90 19.75
C ALA A 185 -7.11 32.42 18.40
N THR A 186 -6.44 31.95 17.35
CA THR A 186 -6.69 32.32 15.95
C THR A 186 -7.35 31.18 15.17
N GLY A 187 -7.32 29.95 15.69
CA GLY A 187 -7.98 28.82 15.12
C GLY A 187 -7.96 27.63 16.07
N HIS A 188 -8.88 26.71 15.87
CA HIS A 188 -8.85 25.42 16.57
C HIS A 188 -9.39 24.31 15.70
N SER A 189 -8.88 23.10 15.93
CA SER A 189 -9.39 21.90 15.31
C SER A 189 -9.87 20.90 16.35
N LYS A 190 -10.78 20.03 15.92
CA LYS A 190 -11.29 18.95 16.73
C LYS A 190 -11.45 17.71 15.87
N SER A 191 -10.81 16.62 16.26
CA SER A 191 -10.95 15.33 15.61
C SER A 191 -11.59 14.32 16.55
N ILE A 192 -12.57 13.57 16.05
CA ILE A 192 -13.24 12.50 16.77
C ILE A 192 -12.93 11.19 16.04
N TYR A 193 -12.56 10.18 16.81
CA TYR A 193 -12.22 8.84 16.32
C TYR A 193 -13.15 7.80 16.95
N ASP A 194 -13.39 6.71 16.25
CA ASP A 194 -14.09 5.55 16.80
C ASP A 194 -13.18 4.65 17.65
N GLU A 195 -13.72 3.52 18.12
CA GLU A 195 -12.98 2.54 18.93
C GLU A 195 -11.88 1.83 18.12
N GLU A 196 -11.98 1.82 16.79
CA GLU A 196 -11.00 1.28 15.87
C GLU A 196 -9.93 2.32 15.45
N GLY A 197 -10.03 3.57 15.94
CA GLY A 197 -9.10 4.65 15.63
C GLY A 197 -9.33 5.33 14.28
N ARG A 198 -10.47 5.06 13.63
CA ARG A 198 -10.83 5.69 12.36
C ARG A 198 -11.46 7.04 12.64
N THR A 199 -11.14 8.05 11.82
CA THR A 199 -11.69 9.39 11.94
C THR A 199 -13.20 9.38 11.67
N LEU A 200 -14.02 9.77 12.63
CA LEU A 200 -15.46 9.97 12.44
C LEU A 200 -15.77 11.38 11.97
N SER A 201 -15.07 12.37 12.51
CA SER A 201 -15.22 13.76 12.10
C SER A 201 -13.98 14.59 12.39
N TYR A 202 -13.84 15.64 11.61
CA TYR A 202 -12.85 16.71 11.80
C TYR A 202 -13.57 18.05 11.66
N LEU A 203 -13.22 19.00 12.48
CA LEU A 203 -13.69 20.39 12.46
C LEU A 203 -12.47 21.29 12.56
N TRP A 204 -12.39 22.32 11.71
CA TRP A 204 -11.49 23.45 11.82
C TRP A 204 -12.31 24.73 11.86
N GLU A 205 -11.95 25.65 12.76
CA GLU A 205 -12.56 26.99 12.86
C GLU A 205 -11.45 28.02 13.01
N ASP A 206 -11.55 29.11 12.25
CA ASP A 206 -10.69 30.29 12.35
C ASP A 206 -11.49 31.57 12.06
N GLU A 207 -10.82 32.70 11.89
CA GLU A 207 -11.43 34.00 11.58
C GLU A 207 -12.08 34.06 10.18
N TYR A 208 -11.73 33.12 9.28
CA TYR A 208 -12.24 33.08 7.90
C TYR A 208 -13.44 32.16 7.77
N GLY A 209 -13.63 31.22 8.68
CA GLY A 209 -14.78 30.33 8.63
C GLY A 209 -14.61 29.01 9.36
N THR A 210 -15.47 28.10 9.00
CA THR A 210 -15.55 26.76 9.55
C THR A 210 -15.46 25.75 8.42
N GLU A 211 -14.57 24.78 8.57
CA GLU A 211 -14.40 23.64 7.68
C GLU A 211 -14.62 22.34 8.46
N SER A 212 -15.45 21.46 7.94
CA SER A 212 -15.70 20.19 8.60
C SER A 212 -15.78 19.01 7.65
N TYR A 213 -15.39 17.85 8.16
CA TYR A 213 -15.42 16.56 7.49
C TYR A 213 -16.13 15.55 8.38
N ALA A 214 -16.95 14.70 7.77
CA ALA A 214 -17.56 13.56 8.45
C ALA A 214 -17.38 12.28 7.62
N TYR A 215 -17.07 11.19 8.30
CA TYR A 215 -16.82 9.89 7.69
C TYR A 215 -17.80 8.86 8.21
N THR A 216 -18.25 7.97 7.33
CA THR A 216 -18.94 6.74 7.73
C THR A 216 -18.18 5.55 7.17
N TYR A 217 -18.35 4.41 7.83
CA TYR A 217 -17.68 3.17 7.46
C TYR A 217 -18.69 2.05 7.29
N ASP A 218 -18.40 1.10 6.42
CA ASP A 218 -19.17 -0.12 6.26
C ASP A 218 -18.86 -1.13 7.40
N GLU A 219 -19.55 -2.26 7.39
CA GLU A 219 -19.36 -3.32 8.39
C GLU A 219 -17.95 -3.92 8.43
N LEU A 220 -17.17 -3.73 7.35
CA LEU A 220 -15.79 -4.19 7.23
C LEU A 220 -14.77 -3.08 7.57
N GLY A 221 -15.25 -1.90 7.96
CA GLY A 221 -14.42 -0.77 8.34
C GLY A 221 -13.85 0.02 7.16
N ARG A 222 -14.34 -0.20 5.93
CA ARG A 222 -13.94 0.59 4.75
C ARG A 222 -14.77 1.86 4.70
N THR A 223 -14.21 2.95 4.21
CA THR A 223 -14.95 4.22 4.08
C THR A 223 -16.18 4.02 3.20
N ALA A 224 -17.36 4.28 3.75
CA ALA A 224 -18.63 4.23 3.03
C ALA A 224 -19.04 5.61 2.52
N SER A 225 -18.78 6.66 3.29
CA SER A 225 -18.97 8.04 2.83
C SER A 225 -18.02 9.02 3.48
N TYR A 226 -17.85 10.13 2.81
CA TYR A 226 -17.13 11.31 3.26
C TYR A 226 -17.94 12.54 2.91
N THR A 227 -18.24 13.37 3.91
CA THR A 227 -18.96 14.64 3.73
C THR A 227 -18.03 15.79 4.08
N TYR A 228 -18.06 16.82 3.26
CA TYR A 228 -17.31 18.05 3.43
C TYR A 228 -18.27 19.22 3.51
N ASP A 229 -18.10 20.07 4.51
CA ASP A 229 -18.82 21.32 4.69
C ASP A 229 -17.82 22.45 4.92
N TYR A 230 -18.01 23.55 4.22
CA TYR A 230 -17.33 24.80 4.45
C TYR A 230 -18.34 25.93 4.58
N VAL A 231 -18.18 26.76 5.61
CA VAL A 231 -18.95 27.98 5.81
C VAL A 231 -17.98 29.11 6.20
N GLY A 232 -17.88 30.12 5.36
CA GLY A 232 -16.95 31.22 5.60
C GLY A 232 -17.16 32.39 4.67
N THR A 233 -16.14 33.23 4.54
CA THR A 233 -16.17 34.41 3.67
C THR A 233 -14.95 34.41 2.77
N TYR A 234 -15.16 34.69 1.49
CA TYR A 234 -14.08 35.02 0.57
C TYR A 234 -14.12 36.53 0.29
N GLY A 235 -13.27 37.28 0.97
CA GLY A 235 -13.35 38.72 1.01
C GLY A 235 -14.55 39.19 1.85
N GLU A 236 -15.49 39.94 1.23
CA GLU A 236 -16.70 40.42 1.91
C GLU A 236 -17.95 39.55 1.63
N GLU A 237 -17.82 38.53 0.76
CA GLU A 237 -18.96 37.70 0.36
C GLU A 237 -18.98 36.38 1.14
N PRO A 238 -20.16 35.97 1.67
CA PRO A 238 -20.31 34.67 2.29
C PRO A 238 -20.22 33.57 1.22
N TRP A 239 -19.55 32.49 1.55
CA TRP A 239 -19.46 31.31 0.72
C TRP A 239 -19.71 30.06 1.54
N GLU A 240 -20.53 29.18 0.99
CA GLU A 240 -20.86 27.89 1.58
C GLU A 240 -20.63 26.79 0.54
N GLU A 241 -20.02 25.74 0.95
CA GLU A 241 -19.85 24.53 0.14
C GLU A 241 -20.30 23.33 0.96
N HIS A 242 -21.06 22.45 0.31
CA HIS A 242 -21.42 21.16 0.86
C HIS A 242 -21.25 20.09 -0.20
N SER A 243 -20.51 19.05 0.13
CA SER A 243 -20.35 17.91 -0.76
C SER A 243 -20.30 16.58 0.00
N THR A 244 -20.69 15.52 -0.68
CA THR A 244 -20.64 14.17 -0.16
C THR A 244 -20.06 13.25 -1.22
N THR A 245 -19.09 12.45 -0.83
CA THR A 245 -18.57 11.34 -1.64
C THR A 245 -19.00 10.03 -1.01
N THR A 246 -19.61 9.16 -1.80
CA THR A 246 -19.99 7.80 -1.36
C THR A 246 -19.17 6.76 -2.09
N TYR A 247 -18.87 5.67 -1.39
CA TYR A 247 -18.05 4.57 -1.88
C TYR A 247 -18.83 3.27 -1.81
N THR A 248 -18.79 2.49 -2.85
CA THR A 248 -19.27 1.11 -2.82
C THR A 248 -18.15 0.16 -3.20
N TYR A 249 -18.28 -1.07 -2.77
CA TYR A 249 -17.25 -2.09 -2.99
C TYR A 249 -17.90 -3.34 -3.59
N ASP A 250 -17.16 -4.02 -4.43
CA ASP A 250 -17.58 -5.30 -4.99
C ASP A 250 -17.46 -6.44 -3.94
N MET A 251 -17.87 -7.63 -4.34
CA MET A 251 -17.79 -8.81 -3.47
C MET A 251 -16.34 -9.22 -3.12
N TRP A 252 -15.35 -8.69 -3.84
CA TRP A 252 -13.93 -8.94 -3.65
C TRP A 252 -13.27 -7.95 -2.70
N GLY A 253 -14.02 -6.92 -2.26
CA GLY A 253 -13.54 -5.83 -1.43
C GLY A 253 -12.85 -4.71 -2.21
N GLN A 254 -12.91 -4.75 -3.56
CA GLN A 254 -12.37 -3.71 -4.42
C GLN A 254 -13.40 -2.58 -4.58
N LEU A 255 -12.92 -1.36 -4.80
CA LEU A 255 -13.77 -0.19 -5.02
C LEU A 255 -14.60 -0.38 -6.29
N ALA A 256 -15.93 -0.39 -6.17
CA ALA A 256 -16.83 -0.59 -7.31
C ALA A 256 -17.31 0.75 -7.87
N THR A 257 -17.72 1.67 -7.00
CA THR A 257 -18.24 2.99 -7.41
C THR A 257 -17.80 4.06 -6.43
N VAL A 258 -17.46 5.23 -6.95
CA VAL A 258 -17.33 6.49 -6.21
C VAL A 258 -18.32 7.49 -6.79
N ALA A 259 -19.25 7.99 -5.97
CA ALA A 259 -20.20 9.02 -6.40
C ALA A 259 -19.96 10.31 -5.60
N TYR A 260 -19.72 11.40 -6.30
CA TYR A 260 -19.57 12.74 -5.75
C TYR A 260 -20.83 13.55 -5.97
N GLN A 261 -21.33 14.15 -4.89
CA GLN A 261 -22.49 15.04 -4.89
C GLN A 261 -22.10 16.40 -4.31
N SER A 262 -22.57 17.47 -4.91
CA SER A 262 -22.46 18.81 -4.38
C SER A 262 -23.85 19.46 -4.38
N VAL A 263 -24.23 20.08 -3.26
CA VAL A 263 -25.52 20.78 -3.06
C VAL A 263 -26.74 19.91 -3.42
N GLY A 264 -26.63 18.57 -3.23
CA GLY A 264 -27.75 17.64 -3.47
C GLY A 264 -27.86 17.05 -4.87
N ASP A 265 -27.08 17.54 -5.84
CA ASP A 265 -27.03 16.98 -7.18
C ASP A 265 -25.82 16.05 -7.35
N VAL A 266 -26.01 14.92 -8.06
CA VAL A 266 -24.85 14.07 -8.44
C VAL A 266 -24.03 14.81 -9.48
N VAL A 267 -22.78 15.11 -9.15
CA VAL A 267 -21.86 15.83 -10.02
C VAL A 267 -21.02 14.87 -10.85
N SER A 268 -20.61 13.74 -10.25
CA SER A 268 -19.92 12.68 -10.97
C SER A 268 -20.11 11.33 -10.28
N GLU A 269 -20.04 10.28 -11.10
CA GLU A 269 -20.00 8.90 -10.65
C GLU A 269 -18.89 8.18 -11.41
N THR A 270 -17.98 7.56 -10.68
CA THR A 270 -16.88 6.76 -11.25
C THR A 270 -17.12 5.29 -10.94
N ASN A 271 -17.12 4.46 -11.96
CA ASN A 271 -17.30 3.02 -11.90
C ASN A 271 -15.98 2.32 -12.28
N TYR A 272 -15.65 1.26 -11.57
CA TYR A 272 -14.41 0.49 -11.75
C TYR A 272 -14.74 -0.93 -12.21
N THR A 273 -13.97 -1.46 -13.14
CA THR A 273 -13.96 -2.87 -13.50
C THR A 273 -12.55 -3.43 -13.41
N TYR A 274 -12.45 -4.70 -13.07
CA TYR A 274 -11.18 -5.37 -12.77
C TYR A 274 -11.04 -6.65 -13.57
N ASP A 275 -9.81 -7.07 -13.80
CA ASP A 275 -9.52 -8.41 -14.30
C ASP A 275 -9.56 -9.47 -13.17
N ASP A 276 -9.33 -10.73 -13.54
CA ASP A 276 -9.29 -11.85 -12.59
C ASP A 276 -8.15 -11.74 -11.55
N ASP A 277 -7.14 -10.91 -11.78
CA ASP A 277 -6.03 -10.67 -10.85
C ASP A 277 -6.25 -9.43 -9.97
N GLY A 278 -7.38 -8.72 -10.15
CA GLY A 278 -7.76 -7.54 -9.37
C GLY A 278 -7.14 -6.25 -9.87
N ARG A 279 -6.60 -6.23 -11.09
CA ARG A 279 -6.04 -5.03 -11.71
C ARG A 279 -7.16 -4.27 -12.41
N THR A 280 -7.16 -2.95 -12.28
CA THR A 280 -8.17 -2.10 -12.92
C THR A 280 -8.08 -2.20 -14.44
N LEU A 281 -9.18 -2.64 -15.09
CA LEU A 281 -9.31 -2.65 -16.55
C LEU A 281 -9.94 -1.38 -17.08
N VAL A 282 -11.01 -0.92 -16.42
CA VAL A 282 -11.75 0.27 -16.82
C VAL A 282 -12.08 1.09 -15.59
N GLU A 283 -11.85 2.39 -15.70
CA GLU A 283 -12.35 3.42 -14.80
C GLU A 283 -13.21 4.38 -15.65
N GLU A 284 -14.51 4.42 -15.39
CA GLU A 284 -15.44 5.25 -16.12
C GLU A 284 -16.06 6.29 -15.19
N THR A 285 -15.82 7.56 -15.46
CA THR A 285 -16.43 8.68 -14.75
C THR A 285 -17.49 9.35 -15.63
N LEU A 286 -18.72 9.37 -15.13
CA LEU A 286 -19.81 10.14 -15.70
C LEU A 286 -20.01 11.40 -14.84
N GLY A 287 -19.82 12.56 -15.43
CA GLY A 287 -19.98 13.86 -14.77
C GLY A 287 -20.84 14.81 -15.57
N ASN A 288 -21.08 16.02 -15.04
CA ASN A 288 -21.88 17.06 -15.69
C ASN A 288 -21.28 17.54 -17.02
N GLN A 289 -20.01 17.27 -17.28
CA GLN A 289 -19.30 17.68 -18.51
C GLN A 289 -19.13 16.52 -19.52
N GLY A 290 -19.77 15.37 -19.29
CA GLY A 290 -19.67 14.21 -20.15
C GLY A 290 -19.04 13.01 -19.45
N ARG A 291 -18.64 12.04 -20.25
CA ARG A 291 -18.03 10.79 -19.78
C ARG A 291 -16.52 10.78 -20.07
N THR A 292 -15.74 10.43 -19.05
CA THR A 292 -14.31 10.13 -19.19
C THR A 292 -14.09 8.67 -18.88
N THR A 293 -13.39 7.95 -19.75
CA THR A 293 -13.09 6.53 -19.55
C THR A 293 -11.61 6.28 -19.72
N TYR A 294 -11.02 5.59 -18.74
CA TYR A 294 -9.65 5.12 -18.80
C TYR A 294 -9.65 3.60 -19.00
N TYR A 295 -8.82 3.13 -19.91
CA TYR A 295 -8.65 1.72 -20.24
C TYR A 295 -7.22 1.30 -19.93
N SER A 296 -7.05 0.26 -19.14
CA SER A 296 -5.77 -0.36 -18.83
C SER A 296 -5.65 -1.73 -19.47
N THR A 297 -4.49 -2.06 -20.02
CA THR A 297 -4.19 -3.36 -20.59
C THR A 297 -2.87 -3.86 -20.02
N TYR A 298 -2.83 -5.12 -19.61
CA TYR A 298 -1.68 -5.73 -18.97
C TYR A 298 -1.14 -6.90 -19.79
N ASP A 299 0.16 -7.17 -19.68
CA ASP A 299 0.76 -8.38 -20.24
C ASP A 299 0.53 -9.61 -19.32
N GLU A 300 1.03 -10.78 -19.74
CA GLU A 300 0.91 -12.02 -18.97
C GLU A 300 1.67 -11.97 -17.63
N ALA A 301 2.68 -11.13 -17.52
CA ALA A 301 3.45 -10.91 -16.28
C ALA A 301 2.78 -9.92 -15.32
N GLY A 302 1.72 -9.22 -15.76
CA GLY A 302 0.99 -8.23 -14.97
C GLY A 302 1.49 -6.79 -15.13
N ASN A 303 2.39 -6.53 -16.06
CA ASN A 303 2.86 -5.17 -16.33
C ASN A 303 1.82 -4.41 -17.15
N LEU A 304 1.58 -3.14 -16.83
CA LEU A 304 0.70 -2.25 -17.60
C LEU A 304 1.37 -1.93 -18.95
N ILE A 305 0.84 -2.44 -20.05
CA ILE A 305 1.41 -2.22 -21.38
C ILE A 305 0.70 -1.11 -22.16
N ARG A 306 -0.52 -0.75 -21.76
CA ARG A 306 -1.28 0.31 -22.41
C ARG A 306 -2.27 0.96 -21.45
N TYR A 307 -2.32 2.29 -21.48
CA TYR A 307 -3.28 3.11 -20.75
C TYR A 307 -3.86 4.14 -21.72
N ALA A 308 -5.18 4.17 -21.88
CA ALA A 308 -5.85 5.06 -22.81
C ALA A 308 -6.95 5.85 -22.11
N CYS A 309 -7.10 7.12 -22.48
CA CYS A 309 -8.20 7.99 -22.05
C CYS A 309 -9.12 8.26 -23.22
N ALA A 310 -10.43 8.24 -22.98
CA ALA A 310 -11.46 8.61 -23.92
C ALA A 310 -12.44 9.60 -23.29
N TYR A 311 -12.91 10.59 -24.06
CA TYR A 311 -14.00 11.49 -23.71
C TYR A 311 -15.20 11.16 -24.61
N ASP A 312 -16.35 10.85 -24.01
CA ASP A 312 -17.58 10.47 -24.72
C ASP A 312 -17.35 9.39 -25.80
N ASP A 313 -16.53 8.37 -25.48
CA ASP A 313 -16.10 7.27 -26.36
C ASP A 313 -15.05 7.65 -27.44
N GLU A 314 -14.65 8.90 -27.54
CA GLU A 314 -13.58 9.32 -28.45
C GLU A 314 -12.22 9.29 -27.72
N VAL A 315 -11.28 8.51 -28.24
CA VAL A 315 -9.93 8.41 -27.66
C VAL A 315 -9.27 9.79 -27.69
N ALA A 316 -8.80 10.23 -26.54
CA ALA A 316 -8.09 11.51 -26.39
C ALA A 316 -6.56 11.31 -26.45
N PHE A 317 -6.07 10.30 -25.77
CA PHE A 317 -4.65 9.94 -25.76
C PHE A 317 -4.43 8.48 -25.39
N VAL A 318 -3.21 8.00 -25.69
CA VAL A 318 -2.76 6.65 -25.30
C VAL A 318 -1.33 6.74 -24.77
N ASN A 319 -1.07 6.03 -23.66
CA ASN A 319 0.28 5.70 -23.21
C ASN A 319 0.54 4.22 -23.48
N GLU A 320 1.68 3.90 -24.02
CA GLU A 320 2.16 2.54 -24.25
C GLU A 320 3.49 2.33 -23.53
N TYR A 321 3.67 1.15 -22.95
CA TYR A 321 4.83 0.81 -22.14
C TYR A 321 5.47 -0.49 -22.60
N GLU A 322 6.78 -0.55 -22.57
CA GLU A 322 7.59 -1.73 -22.90
C GLU A 322 8.52 -2.04 -21.72
N TYR A 323 8.67 -3.31 -21.40
CA TYR A 323 9.44 -3.80 -20.25
C TYR A 323 10.55 -4.75 -20.68
N ASP A 324 11.62 -4.82 -19.89
CA ASP A 324 12.64 -5.83 -20.05
C ASP A 324 12.23 -7.17 -19.41
N ALA A 325 13.10 -8.17 -19.52
CA ALA A 325 12.84 -9.51 -18.96
C ALA A 325 12.77 -9.55 -17.43
N GLN A 326 13.20 -8.47 -16.75
CA GLN A 326 13.12 -8.29 -15.30
C GLN A 326 11.86 -7.50 -14.88
N GLY A 327 10.98 -7.13 -15.83
CA GLY A 327 9.78 -6.35 -15.57
C GLY A 327 10.03 -4.85 -15.33
N ARG A 328 11.23 -4.33 -15.71
CA ARG A 328 11.55 -2.91 -15.57
C ARG A 328 11.17 -2.16 -16.85
N GLU A 329 10.51 -1.01 -16.74
CA GLU A 329 10.13 -0.19 -17.89
C GLU A 329 11.39 0.29 -18.65
N ILE A 330 11.41 -0.01 -19.96
CA ILE A 330 12.51 0.41 -20.86
C ILE A 330 12.06 1.47 -21.87
N ARG A 331 10.75 1.57 -22.10
CA ARG A 331 10.19 2.60 -23.00
C ARG A 331 8.76 2.91 -22.63
N SER A 332 8.41 4.19 -22.69
CA SER A 332 7.03 4.64 -22.76
C SER A 332 6.80 5.61 -23.90
N ARG A 333 5.61 5.57 -24.50
CA ARG A 333 5.20 6.45 -25.60
C ARG A 333 3.88 7.11 -25.27
N TYR A 334 3.80 8.40 -25.46
CA TYR A 334 2.55 9.15 -25.40
C TYR A 334 2.08 9.45 -26.82
N LEU A 335 0.87 9.00 -27.14
CA LEU A 335 0.28 9.10 -28.47
C LEU A 335 -0.97 10.01 -28.45
N SER A 336 -1.18 10.73 -29.54
CA SER A 336 -2.42 11.47 -29.80
C SER A 336 -3.60 10.53 -30.03
N ALA A 337 -4.79 11.10 -30.12
CA ALA A 337 -6.02 10.40 -30.50
C ALA A 337 -5.87 9.63 -31.84
N ASP A 338 -5.14 10.20 -32.80
CA ASP A 338 -4.92 9.63 -34.13
C ASP A 338 -3.80 8.56 -34.15
N GLY A 339 -3.18 8.30 -32.99
CA GLY A 339 -2.09 7.34 -32.84
C GLY A 339 -0.72 7.86 -33.24
N GLU A 340 -0.56 9.17 -33.45
CA GLU A 340 0.77 9.79 -33.68
C GLU A 340 1.54 9.89 -32.37
N VAL A 341 2.83 9.52 -32.38
CA VAL A 341 3.70 9.61 -31.21
C VAL A 341 4.03 11.07 -30.94
N ILE A 342 3.56 11.59 -29.80
CA ILE A 342 3.83 12.96 -29.34
C ILE A 342 5.15 13.01 -28.58
N SER A 343 5.41 12.00 -27.74
CA SER A 343 6.68 11.89 -27.01
C SER A 343 7.03 10.44 -26.71
N THR A 344 8.32 10.22 -26.49
CA THR A 344 8.91 8.94 -26.10
C THR A 344 9.84 9.14 -24.92
N SER A 345 9.77 8.27 -23.93
CA SER A 345 10.78 8.12 -22.89
C SER A 345 11.44 6.74 -23.05
N GLU A 346 12.76 6.68 -23.05
CA GLU A 346 13.52 5.44 -23.11
C GLU A 346 14.47 5.36 -21.93
N THR A 347 14.48 4.21 -21.25
CA THR A 347 15.35 3.95 -20.10
C THR A 347 16.32 2.81 -20.42
N THR A 348 17.62 3.07 -20.29
CA THR A 348 18.66 2.07 -20.37
C THR A 348 19.22 1.81 -18.98
N TYR A 349 19.10 0.58 -18.49
CA TYR A 349 19.71 0.12 -17.24
C TYR A 349 21.15 -0.32 -17.54
N VAL A 350 22.12 0.52 -17.17
CA VAL A 350 23.56 0.25 -17.35
C VAL A 350 24.00 -0.82 -16.34
N SER A 351 23.46 -0.74 -15.13
CA SER A 351 23.60 -1.72 -14.04
C SER A 351 22.38 -1.64 -13.12
N ASP A 352 22.35 -2.44 -12.05
CA ASP A 352 21.30 -2.33 -11.01
C ASP A 352 21.38 -0.98 -10.25
N LEU A 353 22.52 -0.31 -10.30
CA LEU A 353 22.79 0.95 -9.61
C LEU A 353 22.89 2.18 -10.54
N GLU A 354 22.67 1.99 -11.84
CA GLU A 354 22.86 3.05 -12.83
C GLU A 354 21.89 2.93 -13.98
N ARG A 355 21.20 4.02 -14.30
CA ARG A 355 20.31 4.09 -15.46
C ARG A 355 20.42 5.43 -16.20
N VAL A 356 20.17 5.38 -17.50
CA VAL A 356 20.08 6.55 -18.38
C VAL A 356 18.68 6.62 -18.97
N GLY A 357 17.99 7.73 -18.76
CA GLY A 357 16.71 8.05 -19.36
C GLY A 357 16.87 9.08 -20.47
N VAL A 358 16.18 8.89 -21.59
CA VAL A 358 16.12 9.85 -22.70
C VAL A 358 14.66 10.16 -22.98
N TYR A 359 14.28 11.41 -22.84
CA TYR A 359 12.95 11.90 -23.25
C TYR A 359 13.06 12.66 -24.57
N THR A 360 12.14 12.42 -25.50
CA THR A 360 12.10 13.07 -26.79
C THR A 360 10.65 13.41 -27.16
N SER A 361 10.42 14.64 -27.61
CA SER A 361 9.19 15.11 -28.26
C SER A 361 9.54 15.84 -29.56
N GLU A 362 8.55 16.36 -30.27
CA GLU A 362 8.78 17.08 -31.52
C GLU A 362 9.74 18.28 -31.38
N THR A 363 9.66 18.98 -30.24
CA THR A 363 10.38 20.25 -30.03
C THR A 363 11.42 20.20 -28.89
N TYR A 364 11.50 19.09 -28.18
CA TYR A 364 12.29 19.00 -26.94
C TYR A 364 12.88 17.61 -26.74
N SER A 365 14.13 17.57 -26.27
CA SER A 365 14.80 16.33 -25.85
C SER A 365 15.61 16.58 -24.59
N SER A 366 15.60 15.62 -23.68
CA SER A 366 16.45 15.65 -22.48
C SER A 366 17.00 14.28 -22.16
N THR A 367 18.10 14.27 -21.44
CA THR A 367 18.75 13.06 -20.94
C THR A 367 18.91 13.18 -19.43
N SER A 368 18.58 12.12 -18.70
CA SER A 368 18.87 11.96 -17.28
C SER A 368 19.82 10.79 -17.05
N HIS A 369 20.80 10.96 -16.16
CA HIS A 369 21.71 9.91 -15.75
C HIS A 369 21.63 9.77 -14.24
N VAL A 370 21.16 8.62 -13.76
CA VAL A 370 20.74 8.40 -12.38
C VAL A 370 21.59 7.31 -11.76
N PHE A 371 22.11 7.57 -10.57
CA PHE A 371 22.98 6.67 -9.82
C PHE A 371 22.41 6.36 -8.44
N TYR A 372 22.55 5.11 -8.02
CA TYR A 372 22.10 4.60 -6.74
C TYR A 372 23.27 4.01 -5.95
N ASP A 373 23.18 3.99 -4.64
CA ASP A 373 24.11 3.22 -3.80
C ASP A 373 23.69 1.73 -3.70
N GLU A 374 24.49 0.92 -3.03
CA GLU A 374 24.21 -0.51 -2.82
C GLU A 374 22.95 -0.81 -2.01
N LYS A 375 22.38 0.19 -1.30
CA LYS A 375 21.14 0.10 -0.55
C LYS A 375 19.92 0.52 -1.40
N GLY A 376 20.13 1.01 -2.62
CA GLY A 376 19.09 1.50 -3.54
C GLY A 376 18.73 2.98 -3.34
N ASN A 377 19.49 3.74 -2.55
CA ASN A 377 19.28 5.17 -2.39
C ASN A 377 19.77 5.94 -3.59
N LEU A 378 19.03 6.96 -4.03
CA LEU A 378 19.42 7.87 -5.09
C LEU A 378 20.55 8.78 -4.60
N ILE A 379 21.77 8.62 -5.14
CA ILE A 379 22.93 9.41 -4.71
C ILE A 379 23.32 10.51 -5.71
N ARG A 380 22.90 10.39 -6.96
CA ARG A 380 23.20 11.39 -8.00
C ARG A 380 22.20 11.30 -9.15
N ASN A 381 21.76 12.47 -9.62
CA ASN A 381 21.00 12.62 -10.86
C ASN A 381 21.59 13.76 -11.68
N GLU A 382 22.03 13.46 -12.89
CA GLU A 382 22.49 14.43 -13.89
C GLU A 382 21.40 14.58 -14.93
N TRP A 383 21.05 15.79 -15.28
CA TRP A 383 20.04 16.08 -16.29
C TRP A 383 20.56 17.12 -17.28
N THR A 384 20.23 16.95 -18.55
CA THR A 384 20.54 17.95 -19.59
C THR A 384 19.50 17.92 -20.72
N ASP A 385 19.18 19.08 -21.24
CA ASP A 385 18.40 19.26 -22.49
C ASP A 385 19.27 19.62 -23.70
N GLY A 386 20.60 19.52 -23.55
CA GLY A 386 21.59 19.88 -24.59
C GLY A 386 22.00 21.36 -24.55
N THR A 387 21.29 22.20 -23.80
CA THR A 387 21.61 23.62 -23.55
C THR A 387 21.98 23.88 -22.12
N THR A 388 21.20 23.35 -21.19
CA THR A 388 21.42 23.45 -19.75
C THR A 388 21.77 22.09 -19.17
N THR A 389 22.54 22.09 -18.12
CA THR A 389 22.86 20.89 -17.34
C THR A 389 22.60 21.17 -15.86
N SER A 390 21.96 20.22 -15.17
CA SER A 390 21.85 20.26 -13.72
C SER A 390 22.29 18.94 -13.11
N VAL A 391 22.80 19.02 -11.90
CA VAL A 391 23.25 17.88 -11.09
C VAL A 391 22.63 18.00 -9.71
N ALA A 392 22.00 16.93 -9.27
CA ALA A 392 21.57 16.76 -7.88
C ALA A 392 22.38 15.61 -7.27
N THR A 393 22.86 15.79 -6.04
CA THR A 393 23.56 14.76 -5.26
C THR A 393 23.00 14.68 -3.85
N THR A 394 22.86 13.46 -3.32
CA THR A 394 22.37 13.20 -1.98
C THR A 394 23.38 12.32 -1.24
N ILE A 395 23.71 12.68 -0.01
CA ILE A 395 24.57 11.92 0.89
C ILE A 395 23.72 11.39 2.04
N TYR A 396 23.89 10.11 2.35
CA TYR A 396 23.17 9.41 3.41
C TYR A 396 24.12 8.93 4.52
N ASP A 397 23.58 8.78 5.72
CA ASP A 397 24.27 8.10 6.82
C ASP A 397 24.07 6.55 6.75
N GLU A 398 24.59 5.85 7.76
CA GLU A 398 24.46 4.40 7.87
C GLU A 398 23.00 3.93 8.07
N ASN A 399 22.13 4.78 8.56
CA ASN A 399 20.71 4.53 8.85
C ASN A 399 19.78 4.97 7.72
N ASN A 400 20.33 5.40 6.57
CA ASN A 400 19.60 5.97 5.43
C ASN A 400 18.98 7.34 5.68
N ASN A 401 19.43 8.08 6.70
CA ASN A 401 19.05 9.48 6.86
C ASN A 401 19.85 10.33 5.87
N ILE A 402 19.20 11.31 5.25
CA ILE A 402 19.87 12.27 4.37
C ILE A 402 20.74 13.20 5.22
N LEU A 403 22.02 13.28 4.92
CA LEU A 403 22.95 14.21 5.56
C LEU A 403 23.11 15.51 4.78
N GLN A 404 23.05 15.42 3.46
CA GLN A 404 23.20 16.55 2.57
C GLN A 404 22.52 16.30 1.23
N ASP A 405 21.82 17.32 0.74
CA ASP A 405 21.37 17.44 -0.64
C ASP A 405 22.07 18.64 -1.30
N GLU A 406 22.57 18.44 -2.50
CA GLU A 406 23.14 19.49 -3.31
C GLU A 406 22.49 19.49 -4.70
N TYR A 407 22.11 20.66 -5.17
CA TYR A 407 21.62 20.89 -6.52
C TYR A 407 22.47 21.99 -7.18
N THR A 408 22.94 21.75 -8.38
CA THR A 408 23.72 22.71 -9.15
C THR A 408 23.22 22.74 -10.59
N SER A 409 23.00 23.95 -11.10
CA SER A 409 22.76 24.23 -12.53
C SER A 409 23.71 25.35 -12.98
N GLU A 410 23.60 25.80 -14.24
CA GLU A 410 24.49 26.84 -14.80
C GLU A 410 24.43 28.16 -13.99
N ASP A 411 23.23 28.58 -13.57
CA ASP A 411 23.01 29.87 -12.95
C ASP A 411 22.60 29.77 -11.46
N PHE A 412 22.40 28.57 -10.91
CA PHE A 412 21.89 28.39 -9.57
C PHE A 412 22.48 27.16 -8.87
N SER A 413 22.83 27.33 -7.59
CA SER A 413 23.15 26.19 -6.73
C SER A 413 22.48 26.32 -5.36
N ARG A 414 22.16 25.17 -4.79
CA ARG A 414 21.62 25.03 -3.44
C ARG A 414 22.30 23.87 -2.74
N VAL A 415 22.66 24.06 -1.49
CA VAL A 415 23.12 23.01 -0.58
C VAL A 415 22.21 23.02 0.65
N THR A 416 21.68 21.86 1.00
CA THR A 416 20.90 21.64 2.23
C THR A 416 21.60 20.60 3.09
N VAL A 417 21.82 20.91 4.35
CA VAL A 417 22.49 20.04 5.35
C VAL A 417 21.49 19.67 6.44
N TYR A 418 21.44 18.40 6.79
CA TYR A 418 20.53 17.83 7.78
C TYR A 418 21.31 17.35 8.99
N THR A 419 20.80 17.61 10.17
CA THR A 419 21.40 17.18 11.45
C THR A 419 20.36 16.40 12.26
N TYR A 420 20.77 15.25 12.81
CA TYR A 420 19.91 14.36 13.58
C TYR A 420 20.42 14.25 15.02
N ASN A 421 19.51 14.00 15.95
CA ASN A 421 19.88 13.67 17.33
C ASN A 421 20.26 12.16 17.48
N GLU A 422 20.63 11.74 18.68
CA GLU A 422 20.98 10.35 18.98
C GLU A 422 19.83 9.35 18.77
N ALA A 423 18.58 9.82 18.77
CA ALA A 423 17.39 9.01 18.49
C ALA A 423 17.05 8.93 16.98
N GLY A 424 17.84 9.58 16.10
CA GLY A 424 17.59 9.62 14.66
C GLY A 424 16.52 10.63 14.22
N LEU A 425 16.08 11.53 15.12
CA LEU A 425 15.12 12.58 14.77
C LEU A 425 15.85 13.79 14.19
N LEU A 426 15.32 14.37 13.11
CA LEU A 426 15.83 15.59 12.47
C LEU A 426 15.75 16.76 13.45
N VAL A 427 16.89 17.37 13.80
CA VAL A 427 16.93 18.54 14.70
C VAL A 427 17.27 19.84 13.98
N LYS A 428 17.84 19.75 12.78
CA LYS A 428 18.18 20.94 12.01
C LYS A 428 18.27 20.65 10.53
N GLU A 429 17.71 21.56 9.73
CA GLU A 429 17.91 21.67 8.30
C GLU A 429 18.47 23.06 8.00
N GLU A 430 19.56 23.13 7.23
CA GLU A 430 20.20 24.38 6.79
C GLU A 430 20.33 24.38 5.28
N SER A 431 19.68 25.32 4.63
CA SER A 431 19.75 25.48 3.18
C SER A 431 20.39 26.83 2.82
N SER A 432 21.33 26.80 1.88
CA SER A 432 21.96 27.99 1.32
C SER A 432 21.98 27.92 -0.19
N THR A 433 21.83 29.08 -0.85
CA THR A 433 21.80 29.18 -2.31
C THR A 433 22.92 30.08 -2.82
N SER A 434 23.23 29.99 -4.13
CA SER A 434 24.17 30.88 -4.82
C SER A 434 23.76 32.36 -4.75
N ASP A 435 22.47 32.66 -4.57
CA ASP A 435 21.92 34.02 -4.50
C ASP A 435 22.01 34.61 -3.07
N ASN A 436 22.71 33.90 -2.17
CA ASN A 436 22.85 34.18 -0.76
C ASN A 436 21.56 34.11 0.05
N ASP A 437 20.54 33.42 -0.44
CA ASP A 437 19.41 33.06 0.38
C ASP A 437 19.84 31.97 1.38
N TYR A 438 19.40 32.16 2.61
CA TYR A 438 19.69 31.27 3.72
C TYR A 438 18.41 30.93 4.47
N ILE A 439 18.17 29.65 4.65
CA ILE A 439 17.03 29.11 5.40
C ILE A 439 17.56 28.16 6.46
N VAL A 440 17.08 28.30 7.69
CA VAL A 440 17.32 27.34 8.77
C VAL A 440 16.00 26.94 9.38
N GLU A 441 15.84 25.65 9.59
CA GLU A 441 14.72 25.07 10.30
C GLU A 441 15.26 24.19 11.44
N GLU A 442 14.81 24.43 12.66
CA GLU A 442 15.31 23.75 13.87
C GLU A 442 14.14 23.16 14.66
N TYR A 443 14.31 21.92 15.10
CA TYR A 443 13.30 21.14 15.82
C TYR A 443 13.79 20.71 17.19
N THR A 444 12.89 20.75 18.18
CA THR A 444 13.10 20.09 19.48
C THR A 444 11.99 19.11 19.76
N TYR A 445 12.27 18.10 20.57
CA TYR A 445 11.37 16.98 20.81
C TYR A 445 11.25 16.68 22.31
N ASP A 446 10.12 16.10 22.72
CA ASP A 446 9.98 15.47 24.02
C ASP A 446 10.61 14.05 24.05
N GLU A 447 10.56 13.40 25.22
CA GLU A 447 11.10 12.04 25.40
C GLU A 447 10.35 10.96 24.57
N ALA A 448 9.12 11.25 24.13
CA ALA A 448 8.31 10.38 23.29
C ALA A 448 8.52 10.61 21.79
N GLY A 449 9.33 11.63 21.41
CA GLY A 449 9.60 11.99 20.02
C GLY A 449 8.57 12.96 19.42
N ASN A 450 7.67 13.55 20.20
CA ASN A 450 6.77 14.58 19.71
C ASN A 450 7.52 15.91 19.57
N VAL A 451 7.27 16.66 18.48
CA VAL A 451 7.86 17.99 18.28
C VAL A 451 7.40 18.95 19.37
N LEU A 452 8.34 19.62 20.04
CA LEU A 452 8.06 20.68 21.01
C LEU A 452 8.21 22.07 20.42
N THR A 453 9.20 22.26 19.53
CA THR A 453 9.37 23.52 18.79
C THR A 453 9.80 23.24 17.37
N ASP A 454 9.33 24.10 16.48
CA ASP A 454 9.75 24.22 15.10
C ASP A 454 10.07 25.69 14.84
N VAL A 455 11.31 25.98 14.44
CA VAL A 455 11.80 27.33 14.25
C VAL A 455 12.35 27.49 12.85
N TYR A 456 11.60 28.17 12.01
CA TYR A 456 12.02 28.57 10.67
C TYR A 456 12.64 29.96 10.67
N ARG A 457 13.79 30.15 10.01
CA ARG A 457 14.47 31.44 9.83
C ARG A 457 14.96 31.61 8.40
N ASN A 458 14.81 32.80 7.88
CA ASN A 458 15.49 33.25 6.66
C ASN A 458 16.06 34.70 6.88
N SER A 459 16.54 35.35 5.82
CA SER A 459 17.23 36.62 5.84
C SER A 459 16.43 37.83 6.43
N GLY A 460 15.19 37.69 6.76
CA GLY A 460 14.37 38.82 7.30
C GLY A 460 13.16 38.38 8.09
N TYR A 461 13.04 37.08 8.33
CA TYR A 461 11.84 36.52 8.95
C TYR A 461 12.18 35.34 9.83
N THR A 462 11.56 35.26 10.99
CA THR A 462 11.61 34.12 11.91
C THR A 462 10.18 33.74 12.28
N ARG A 463 9.85 32.47 12.10
CA ARG A 463 8.61 31.85 12.61
C ARG A 463 9.00 30.83 13.67
N THR A 464 8.37 30.92 14.83
CA THR A 464 8.51 29.92 15.89
C THR A 464 7.14 29.30 16.15
N ILE A 465 7.05 27.98 16.03
CA ILE A 465 5.87 27.21 16.40
C ILE A 465 6.24 26.41 17.65
N SER A 466 5.45 26.53 18.69
CA SER A 466 5.63 25.81 19.96
C SER A 466 4.42 24.91 20.20
N TYR A 467 4.68 23.66 20.56
CA TYR A 467 3.68 22.65 20.80
C TYR A 467 3.65 22.25 22.26
N THR A 468 2.45 22.14 22.83
CA THR A 468 2.25 21.62 24.18
C THR A 468 1.22 20.49 24.12
N TYR A 469 1.58 19.31 24.63
CA TYR A 469 0.74 18.12 24.64
C TYR A 469 0.25 17.82 26.05
N ASP A 470 -1.05 17.59 26.19
CA ASP A 470 -1.64 17.02 27.41
C ASP A 470 -2.15 15.59 27.10
N PRO A 471 -1.41 14.54 27.51
CA PRO A 471 -1.80 13.17 27.25
C PRO A 471 -3.05 12.74 28.02
N ALA A 472 -3.42 13.43 29.10
CA ALA A 472 -4.59 13.10 29.89
C ALA A 472 -5.90 13.57 29.23
N THR A 473 -5.85 14.75 28.61
CA THR A 473 -6.99 15.33 27.86
C THR A 473 -6.88 15.11 26.36
N ARG A 474 -5.72 14.61 25.89
CA ARG A 474 -5.38 14.44 24.46
C ARG A 474 -5.51 15.76 23.68
N THR A 475 -5.09 16.84 24.30
CA THR A 475 -5.06 18.16 23.67
C THR A 475 -3.66 18.53 23.24
N LYS A 476 -3.56 19.21 22.11
CA LYS A 476 -2.36 19.81 21.57
C LYS A 476 -2.62 21.30 21.39
N ASN A 477 -1.82 22.15 22.02
CA ASN A 477 -1.87 23.59 21.80
C ASN A 477 -0.67 23.99 20.94
N ILE A 478 -0.91 24.87 19.98
CA ILE A 478 0.09 25.37 19.06
C ILE A 478 0.14 26.89 19.23
N LEU A 479 1.32 27.41 19.63
CA LEU A 479 1.60 28.84 19.65
C LEU A 479 2.47 29.18 18.44
N VAL A 480 2.00 30.08 17.59
CA VAL A 480 2.74 30.58 16.42
C VAL A 480 3.19 32.00 16.68
N LEU A 481 4.49 32.25 16.59
CA LEU A 481 5.11 33.56 16.74
C LEU A 481 5.87 33.89 15.45
N ASP A 482 5.43 34.98 14.79
CA ASP A 482 6.07 35.50 13.58
C ASP A 482 6.82 36.81 13.94
N THR A 483 8.11 36.88 13.60
CA THR A 483 8.96 38.02 13.84
C THR A 483 9.60 38.46 12.54
N TYR A 484 9.43 39.73 12.19
CA TYR A 484 10.07 40.35 11.03
C TYR A 484 11.24 41.20 11.47
N GLU A 485 12.45 40.94 10.97
CA GLU A 485 13.58 41.83 11.15
C GLU A 485 13.32 43.07 10.29
N GLY A 486 13.08 44.21 10.92
CA GLY A 486 12.80 45.45 10.21
C GLY A 486 13.93 45.79 9.26
N VAL A 487 13.62 45.96 7.99
CA VAL A 487 14.50 46.62 7.03
C VAL A 487 14.60 48.09 7.50
N GLY A 488 15.69 48.36 8.24
CA GLY A 488 16.00 49.71 8.72
C GLY A 488 16.54 50.61 7.60
#